data_490f6e7e6ef3a41d218fb04697c8647d
#
_entry.id   490f6e7e6ef3a41d218fb04697c8647d
#
_cell.length_a   1.000
_cell.length_b   1.000
_cell.length_c   1.000
_cell.angle_alpha   90.00
_cell.angle_beta   90.00
_cell.angle_gamma   90.00
#
_symmetry.space_group_name_H-M   'P 1'
#
loop_
_entity.id
_entity.type
_entity.pdbx_description
1 polymer ?
#
loop_
_entity_poly.entity_id
_entity_poly.type
_entity_poly.pdbx_seq_one_letter_code
_entity_poly.pdbx_strand_id
1 'polypeptide(L)'
;HRQEICISSSNEKLENLDDLNVQEKLLKDFLSSYKLPEEQLKKIFEINKIYNVKVRERDDIFRNVQYKLGKISFNNMFSFGEGNEFDFSKYKGILGIFGKNAVGKSSLVVDIPLYTIFNRISKDGVVKNDLIINDKKEDCDSEVEIFVGKDKHVISRATTVYTKSGKKDGEPVLQGATDVCYKVYKEDGTVEDLTAEKRQDTDQVIRQKFGTIEDFVSTSMAPQWQLLGIINAKATERLKLIGRYFDIDIFSQKHKLANDEWKGIKGQLKLYEKRNFDLELD
;
A
#
# COMPACT_ATOMS: atom_id res chain seq x y z
N HIS A 1 17.90 23.17 28.02
CA HIS A 1 18.41 23.63 26.71
C HIS A 1 17.34 23.30 25.66
N ARG A 2 16.54 24.31 25.25
CA ARG A 2 15.70 24.24 24.05
C ARG A 2 16.65 24.43 22.86
N GLN A 3 16.83 23.41 22.03
CA GLN A 3 17.39 23.61 20.69
C GLN A 3 16.30 24.23 19.83
N GLU A 4 16.45 25.48 19.43
CA GLU A 4 15.67 26.08 18.37
C GLU A 4 16.04 25.40 17.05
N ILE A 5 15.08 24.70 16.47
CA ILE A 5 15.22 24.16 15.12
C ILE A 5 14.94 25.34 14.18
N CYS A 6 16.01 25.97 13.66
CA CYS A 6 15.89 26.89 12.54
C CYS A 6 15.51 26.08 11.28
N ILE A 7 14.28 26.14 10.87
CA ILE A 7 13.85 25.71 9.54
C ILE A 7 14.25 26.82 8.56
N SER A 8 15.40 26.66 7.92
CA SER A 8 15.73 27.48 6.76
C SER A 8 14.83 27.01 5.61
N SER A 9 13.94 27.88 5.11
CA SER A 9 13.22 27.67 3.88
C SER A 9 14.17 27.82 2.69
N SER A 10 14.95 26.78 2.39
CA SER A 10 15.57 26.65 1.09
C SER A 10 14.47 26.22 0.10
N ASN A 11 14.21 27.03 -0.91
CA ASN A 11 13.38 26.70 -2.08
C ASN A 11 14.07 25.66 -2.99
N GLU A 12 14.78 24.68 -2.41
CA GLU A 12 15.27 23.54 -3.15
C GLU A 12 14.08 22.64 -3.47
N LYS A 13 13.78 22.54 -4.76
CA LYS A 13 12.87 21.52 -5.26
C LYS A 13 13.38 20.19 -4.74
N LEU A 14 12.57 19.51 -3.94
CA LEU A 14 12.82 18.14 -3.54
C LEU A 14 13.07 17.34 -4.82
N GLU A 15 14.32 16.86 -5.00
CA GLU A 15 14.67 16.01 -6.12
C GLU A 15 13.87 14.70 -5.98
N ASN A 16 13.27 14.25 -7.08
CA ASN A 16 12.50 13.00 -7.08
C ASN A 16 13.47 11.82 -6.90
N LEU A 17 13.42 11.16 -5.76
CA LEU A 17 14.30 10.03 -5.42
C LEU A 17 14.01 8.77 -6.25
N ASP A 18 12.88 8.71 -6.95
CA ASP A 18 12.58 7.64 -7.90
C ASP A 18 13.31 7.81 -9.24
N ASP A 19 13.82 9.00 -9.55
CA ASP A 19 14.61 9.24 -10.75
C ASP A 19 15.97 8.54 -10.64
N LEU A 20 16.24 7.64 -11.59
CA LEU A 20 17.49 6.89 -11.64
C LEU A 20 18.73 7.79 -11.73
N ASN A 21 18.62 8.94 -12.40
CA ASN A 21 19.72 9.89 -12.52
C ASN A 21 20.04 10.54 -11.16
N VAL A 22 19.00 10.84 -10.38
CA VAL A 22 19.14 11.37 -9.02
C VAL A 22 19.78 10.31 -8.12
N GLN A 23 19.34 9.06 -8.22
CA GLN A 23 19.92 7.95 -7.46
C GLN A 23 21.38 7.69 -7.82
N GLU A 24 21.74 7.72 -9.11
CA GLU A 24 23.14 7.56 -9.56
C GLU A 24 24.01 8.72 -9.06
N LYS A 25 23.52 9.97 -9.10
CA LYS A 25 24.21 11.13 -8.56
C LYS A 25 24.48 10.98 -7.07
N LEU A 26 23.46 10.63 -6.27
CA LEU A 26 23.60 10.42 -4.84
C LEU A 26 24.59 9.27 -4.51
N LEU A 27 24.54 8.18 -5.27
CA LEU A 27 25.46 7.07 -5.12
C LEU A 27 26.91 7.50 -5.42
N LYS A 28 27.12 8.28 -6.50
CA LYS A 28 28.41 8.81 -6.89
C LYS A 28 28.98 9.74 -5.80
N ASP A 29 28.15 10.65 -5.31
CA ASP A 29 28.54 11.58 -4.26
C ASP A 29 28.93 10.83 -2.97
N PHE A 30 28.15 9.83 -2.58
CA PHE A 30 28.46 8.98 -1.44
C PHE A 30 29.78 8.21 -1.63
N LEU A 31 30.00 7.61 -2.79
CA LEU A 31 31.20 6.80 -3.09
C LEU A 31 32.47 7.65 -3.24
N SER A 32 32.34 8.95 -3.55
CA SER A 32 33.47 9.84 -3.71
C SER A 32 34.35 9.92 -2.45
N SER A 33 33.75 9.72 -1.27
CA SER A 33 34.44 9.71 0.02
C SER A 33 35.33 8.48 0.24
N TYR A 34 35.12 7.39 -0.49
CA TYR A 34 35.79 6.09 -0.26
C TYR A 34 37.04 5.83 -1.10
N LYS A 35 37.42 6.73 -2.02
CA LYS A 35 38.61 6.63 -2.90
C LYS A 35 38.77 5.23 -3.55
N LEU A 36 37.70 4.68 -4.09
CA LEU A 36 37.70 3.37 -4.72
C LEU A 36 38.37 3.40 -6.11
N PRO A 37 39.02 2.30 -6.56
CA PRO A 37 39.51 2.17 -7.91
C PRO A 37 38.36 2.26 -8.95
N GLU A 38 38.66 2.84 -10.12
CA GLU A 38 37.64 3.03 -11.18
C GLU A 38 36.93 1.73 -11.61
N GLU A 39 37.67 0.62 -11.63
CA GLU A 39 37.10 -0.68 -11.98
C GLU A 39 36.02 -1.14 -10.98
N GLN A 40 36.27 -0.90 -9.68
CA GLN A 40 35.29 -1.22 -8.64
C GLN A 40 34.09 -0.30 -8.70
N LEU A 41 34.27 0.99 -9.00
CA LEU A 41 33.18 1.94 -9.19
C LEU A 41 32.27 1.50 -10.35
N LYS A 42 32.84 1.12 -11.50
CA LYS A 42 32.06 0.60 -12.63
C LYS A 42 31.22 -0.61 -12.24
N LYS A 43 31.81 -1.59 -11.54
CA LYS A 43 31.07 -2.77 -11.05
C LYS A 43 29.94 -2.41 -10.10
N ILE A 44 30.14 -1.46 -9.19
CA ILE A 44 29.11 -0.98 -8.26
C ILE A 44 27.94 -0.36 -9.03
N PHE A 45 28.21 0.47 -10.05
CA PHE A 45 27.15 1.07 -10.87
C PHE A 45 26.39 0.03 -11.70
N GLU A 46 27.07 -0.99 -12.25
CA GLU A 46 26.42 -2.10 -12.94
C GLU A 46 25.51 -2.89 -12.01
N ILE A 47 25.98 -3.24 -10.81
CA ILE A 47 25.17 -3.91 -9.79
C ILE A 47 23.96 -3.04 -9.39
N ASN A 48 24.15 -1.73 -9.21
CA ASN A 48 23.06 -0.83 -8.89
C ASN A 48 21.99 -0.79 -10.00
N LYS A 49 22.39 -0.83 -11.28
CA LYS A 49 21.44 -0.94 -12.41
C LYS A 49 20.63 -2.22 -12.36
N ILE A 50 21.29 -3.36 -12.10
CA ILE A 50 20.63 -4.66 -11.97
C ILE A 50 19.61 -4.63 -10.80
N TYR A 51 19.98 -4.07 -9.66
CA TYR A 51 19.05 -3.96 -8.53
C TYR A 51 17.92 -2.98 -8.78
N ASN A 52 18.15 -1.91 -9.53
CA ASN A 52 17.08 -1.00 -9.95
C ASN A 52 16.00 -1.73 -10.75
N VAL A 53 16.41 -2.59 -11.69
CA VAL A 53 15.46 -3.41 -12.47
C VAL A 53 14.74 -4.40 -11.55
N LYS A 54 15.49 -5.18 -10.76
CA LYS A 54 14.90 -6.19 -9.84
C LYS A 54 13.90 -5.60 -8.83
N VAL A 55 14.16 -4.40 -8.32
CA VAL A 55 13.25 -3.73 -7.38
C VAL A 55 12.01 -3.25 -8.11
N ARG A 56 12.15 -2.63 -9.28
CA ARG A 56 11.02 -2.16 -10.08
C ARG A 56 10.11 -3.29 -10.56
N GLU A 57 10.68 -4.43 -10.95
CA GLU A 57 9.89 -5.62 -11.31
C GLU A 57 9.10 -6.21 -10.13
N ARG A 58 9.55 -5.97 -8.89
CA ARG A 58 8.86 -6.43 -7.68
C ARG A 58 7.85 -5.45 -7.13
N ASP A 59 8.04 -4.17 -7.39
CA ASP A 59 7.29 -3.08 -6.76
C ASP A 59 6.69 -2.16 -7.85
N ASP A 60 5.72 -2.68 -8.61
CA ASP A 60 4.86 -1.88 -9.49
C ASP A 60 3.84 -1.04 -8.70
N ILE A 61 4.14 -0.71 -7.43
CA ILE A 61 3.26 0.10 -6.59
C ILE A 61 3.48 1.57 -6.90
N PHE A 62 2.52 2.17 -7.57
CA PHE A 62 2.49 3.63 -7.81
C PHE A 62 2.10 4.36 -6.52
N ARG A 63 3.07 4.90 -5.78
CA ARG A 63 2.84 5.54 -4.47
C ARG A 63 2.41 7.01 -4.54
N ASN A 64 2.75 7.74 -5.59
CA ASN A 64 2.47 9.17 -5.73
C ASN A 64 1.33 9.47 -6.72
N VAL A 65 0.27 8.66 -6.70
CA VAL A 65 -0.89 8.87 -7.56
C VAL A 65 -1.83 9.91 -6.93
N GLN A 66 -2.04 11.03 -7.60
CA GLN A 66 -3.10 11.95 -7.22
C GLN A 66 -4.45 11.37 -7.67
N TYR A 67 -5.31 11.07 -6.72
CA TYR A 67 -6.66 10.59 -6.99
C TYR A 67 -7.70 11.44 -6.25
N LYS A 68 -8.92 11.44 -6.81
CA LYS A 68 -10.09 12.07 -6.20
C LYS A 68 -11.16 11.03 -6.00
N LEU A 69 -11.71 10.99 -4.81
CA LEU A 69 -12.87 10.17 -4.51
C LEU A 69 -14.08 10.72 -5.26
N GLY A 70 -14.77 9.87 -5.99
CA GLY A 70 -15.99 10.16 -6.71
C GLY A 70 -17.23 9.73 -5.92
N LYS A 71 -18.06 8.88 -6.52
CA LYS A 71 -19.26 8.35 -5.90
C LYS A 71 -18.96 7.10 -5.07
N ILE A 72 -19.66 6.97 -3.95
CA ILE A 72 -19.73 5.74 -3.15
C ILE A 72 -21.19 5.31 -3.11
N SER A 73 -21.46 4.05 -3.45
CA SER A 73 -22.74 3.40 -3.26
C SER A 73 -22.56 2.12 -2.44
N PHE A 74 -23.51 1.83 -1.57
CA PHE A 74 -23.38 0.69 -0.68
C PHE A 74 -24.73 0.26 -0.10
N ASN A 75 -24.82 -1.03 0.24
CA ASN A 75 -25.99 -1.64 0.85
C ASN A 75 -25.61 -2.49 2.06
N ASN A 76 -26.44 -2.47 3.08
CA ASN A 76 -26.37 -3.36 4.24
C ASN A 76 -25.02 -3.35 4.97
N MET A 77 -24.39 -2.18 5.09
CA MET A 77 -23.09 -2.05 5.75
C MET A 77 -23.21 -1.32 7.09
N PHE A 78 -22.63 -1.86 8.14
CA PHE A 78 -22.65 -1.31 9.49
C PHE A 78 -24.08 -1.00 9.97
N SER A 79 -24.36 0.28 10.31
CA SER A 79 -25.69 0.74 10.69
C SER A 79 -26.59 1.13 9.51
N PHE A 80 -26.10 1.03 8.29
CA PHE A 80 -26.83 1.42 7.09
C PHE A 80 -27.60 0.24 6.49
N GLY A 81 -28.80 0.49 5.96
CA GLY A 81 -29.59 -0.46 5.19
C GLY A 81 -29.26 -0.40 3.69
N GLU A 82 -30.30 -0.53 2.87
CA GLU A 82 -30.19 -0.54 1.42
C GLU A 82 -30.27 0.87 0.78
N GLY A 83 -29.75 1.02 -0.43
CA GLY A 83 -29.92 2.19 -1.27
C GLY A 83 -29.13 3.43 -0.84
N ASN A 84 -27.95 3.24 -0.24
CA ASN A 84 -27.13 4.38 0.17
C ASN A 84 -26.19 4.80 -0.95
N GLU A 85 -26.14 6.10 -1.21
CA GLU A 85 -25.26 6.71 -2.19
C GLU A 85 -24.75 8.05 -1.69
N PHE A 86 -23.47 8.32 -1.88
CA PHE A 86 -22.87 9.62 -1.63
C PHE A 86 -21.87 9.97 -2.72
N ASP A 87 -22.05 11.15 -3.34
CA ASP A 87 -21.20 11.61 -4.44
C ASP A 87 -20.32 12.78 -3.98
N PHE A 88 -19.05 12.48 -3.70
CA PHE A 88 -18.06 13.47 -3.29
C PHE A 88 -17.69 14.44 -4.42
N SER A 89 -17.87 14.05 -5.68
CA SER A 89 -17.51 14.88 -6.84
C SER A 89 -18.36 16.15 -6.96
N LYS A 90 -19.54 16.15 -6.35
CA LYS A 90 -20.46 17.32 -6.31
C LYS A 90 -19.95 18.45 -5.44
N TYR A 91 -18.97 18.18 -4.56
CA TYR A 91 -18.50 19.14 -3.59
C TYR A 91 -17.08 19.60 -3.90
N LYS A 92 -16.80 20.87 -3.66
CA LYS A 92 -15.46 21.46 -3.81
C LYS A 92 -15.03 22.08 -2.47
N GLY A 93 -13.73 21.97 -2.17
CA GLY A 93 -13.16 22.52 -0.95
C GLY A 93 -13.37 21.61 0.26
N ILE A 94 -13.61 22.20 1.43
CA ILE A 94 -13.77 21.47 2.69
C ILE A 94 -15.25 21.11 2.90
N LEU A 95 -15.53 19.82 3.03
CA LEU A 95 -16.85 19.28 3.32
C LEU A 95 -16.94 18.83 4.77
N GLY A 96 -17.85 19.42 5.55
CA GLY A 96 -18.16 18.99 6.91
C GLY A 96 -19.35 18.03 6.96
N ILE A 97 -19.18 16.87 7.60
CA ILE A 97 -20.25 15.90 7.84
C ILE A 97 -20.63 15.91 9.32
N PHE A 98 -21.85 16.34 9.62
CA PHE A 98 -22.35 16.52 10.98
C PHE A 98 -23.48 15.52 11.29
N GLY A 99 -23.59 15.14 12.53
CA GLY A 99 -24.64 14.24 13.02
C GLY A 99 -24.35 13.74 14.43
N LYS A 100 -25.32 13.07 15.04
CA LYS A 100 -25.18 12.46 16.37
C LYS A 100 -24.05 11.40 16.37
N ASN A 101 -23.58 11.03 17.57
CA ASN A 101 -22.62 9.93 17.69
C ASN A 101 -23.28 8.61 17.28
N ALA A 102 -22.48 7.67 16.79
CA ALA A 102 -22.89 6.33 16.35
C ALA A 102 -23.87 6.26 15.16
N VAL A 103 -24.11 7.34 14.41
CA VAL A 103 -24.95 7.31 13.19
C VAL A 103 -24.21 6.88 11.92
N GLY A 104 -22.93 6.47 12.01
CA GLY A 104 -22.16 5.96 10.87
C GLY A 104 -21.33 6.99 10.10
N LYS A 105 -21.12 8.23 10.62
CA LYS A 105 -20.28 9.24 9.93
C LYS A 105 -18.90 8.74 9.54
N SER A 106 -18.19 8.13 10.49
CA SER A 106 -16.86 7.57 10.24
C SER A 106 -16.92 6.35 9.32
N SER A 107 -17.96 5.53 9.45
CA SER A 107 -18.16 4.38 8.56
C SER A 107 -18.34 4.82 7.11
N LEU A 108 -19.13 5.87 6.85
CA LEU A 108 -19.34 6.40 5.50
C LEU A 108 -18.04 6.91 4.87
N VAL A 109 -17.25 7.69 5.61
CA VAL A 109 -16.10 8.41 5.04
C VAL A 109 -14.82 7.59 5.08
N VAL A 110 -14.70 6.66 6.02
CA VAL A 110 -13.46 5.90 6.27
C VAL A 110 -13.65 4.41 6.02
N ASP A 111 -14.52 3.75 6.78
CA ASP A 111 -14.55 2.29 6.79
C ASP A 111 -15.09 1.67 5.50
N ILE A 112 -16.14 2.26 4.90
CA ILE A 112 -16.72 1.79 3.63
C ILE A 112 -15.73 1.93 2.48
N PRO A 113 -15.07 3.08 2.24
CA PRO A 113 -14.03 3.19 1.22
C PRO A 113 -12.86 2.23 1.45
N LEU A 114 -12.35 2.13 2.68
CA LEU A 114 -11.24 1.22 2.99
C LEU A 114 -11.60 -0.25 2.78
N TYR A 115 -12.82 -0.64 3.17
CA TYR A 115 -13.31 -1.98 2.91
C TYR A 115 -13.42 -2.26 1.41
N THR A 116 -14.03 -1.36 0.66
CA THR A 116 -14.23 -1.55 -0.79
C THR A 116 -12.91 -1.68 -1.51
N ILE A 117 -11.95 -0.81 -1.23
CA ILE A 117 -10.67 -0.78 -1.94
C ILE A 117 -9.74 -1.90 -1.43
N PHE A 118 -9.55 -2.03 -0.11
CA PHE A 118 -8.51 -2.86 0.47
C PHE A 118 -9.00 -4.10 1.23
N ASN A 119 -10.31 -4.31 1.33
CA ASN A 119 -10.91 -5.33 2.20
C ASN A 119 -10.45 -5.20 3.67
N ARG A 120 -10.41 -3.97 4.17
CA ARG A 120 -9.96 -3.59 5.52
C ARG A 120 -10.84 -2.48 6.08
N ILE A 121 -10.85 -2.32 7.39
CA ILE A 121 -11.49 -1.22 8.09
C ILE A 121 -10.45 -0.48 8.96
N SER A 122 -10.80 0.71 9.43
CA SER A 122 -9.89 1.53 10.25
C SER A 122 -9.60 0.95 11.64
N LYS A 123 -10.42 0.03 12.11
CA LYS A 123 -10.27 -0.62 13.42
C LYS A 123 -9.54 -1.96 13.27
N ASP A 124 -8.44 -2.10 13.97
CA ASP A 124 -7.69 -3.34 14.24
C ASP A 124 -7.44 -4.36 13.12
N GLY A 125 -7.26 -3.89 11.89
CA GLY A 125 -6.54 -4.63 10.84
C GLY A 125 -7.12 -5.95 10.32
N VAL A 126 -8.06 -6.57 11.00
CA VAL A 126 -8.70 -7.82 10.57
C VAL A 126 -10.17 -7.58 10.33
N VAL A 127 -10.60 -7.75 9.08
CA VAL A 127 -12.00 -7.71 8.73
C VAL A 127 -12.65 -9.03 9.11
N LYS A 128 -13.53 -8.97 10.10
CA LYS A 128 -14.52 -10.03 10.30
C LYS A 128 -15.80 -9.62 9.57
N ASN A 129 -16.35 -10.52 8.77
CA ASN A 129 -17.54 -10.22 7.95
C ASN A 129 -18.75 -9.79 8.80
N ASP A 130 -18.88 -10.35 9.98
CA ASP A 130 -19.87 -10.00 11.00
C ASP A 130 -19.76 -8.55 11.52
N LEU A 131 -18.61 -7.90 11.37
CA LEU A 131 -18.43 -6.48 11.77
C LEU A 131 -18.82 -5.48 10.65
N ILE A 132 -18.92 -5.92 9.41
CA ILE A 132 -19.18 -5.05 8.26
C ILE A 132 -20.64 -5.13 7.84
N ILE A 133 -21.18 -6.35 7.79
CA ILE A 133 -22.57 -6.59 7.41
C ILE A 133 -23.49 -6.07 8.52
N ASN A 134 -24.57 -5.43 8.13
CA ASN A 134 -25.59 -5.00 9.06
C ASN A 134 -26.17 -6.18 9.83
N ASP A 135 -26.31 -6.08 11.14
CA ASP A 135 -26.77 -7.16 12.04
C ASP A 135 -28.09 -7.83 11.62
N LYS A 136 -28.88 -7.19 10.77
CA LYS A 136 -30.18 -7.68 10.27
C LYS A 136 -30.11 -8.30 8.88
N LYS A 137 -28.90 -8.43 8.33
CA LYS A 137 -28.67 -8.87 6.94
C LYS A 137 -27.58 -9.93 6.88
N GLU A 138 -27.56 -10.71 5.81
CA GLU A 138 -26.58 -11.77 5.59
C GLU A 138 -25.58 -11.41 4.50
N ASP A 139 -25.81 -10.28 3.81
CA ASP A 139 -24.99 -9.78 2.71
C ASP A 139 -24.78 -8.26 2.81
N CYS A 140 -23.72 -7.80 2.20
CA CYS A 140 -23.46 -6.39 1.95
C CYS A 140 -22.69 -6.23 0.65
N ASP A 141 -22.87 -5.09 0.01
CA ASP A 141 -22.08 -4.67 -1.15
C ASP A 141 -21.72 -3.20 -1.08
N SER A 142 -20.65 -2.86 -1.77
CA SER A 142 -20.20 -1.48 -1.90
C SER A 142 -19.44 -1.27 -3.20
N GLU A 143 -19.55 -0.06 -3.75
CA GLU A 143 -18.84 0.39 -4.93
C GLU A 143 -18.27 1.78 -4.69
N VAL A 144 -17.03 1.99 -5.11
CA VAL A 144 -16.31 3.25 -5.00
C VAL A 144 -15.78 3.66 -6.36
N GLU A 145 -16.10 4.88 -6.78
CA GLU A 145 -15.50 5.54 -7.93
C GLU A 145 -14.30 6.38 -7.50
N ILE A 146 -13.16 6.22 -8.18
CA ILE A 146 -11.92 6.96 -7.93
C ILE A 146 -11.43 7.53 -9.25
N PHE A 147 -11.18 8.82 -9.31
CA PHE A 147 -10.61 9.47 -10.49
C PHE A 147 -9.09 9.60 -10.34
N VAL A 148 -8.36 9.06 -11.32
CA VAL A 148 -6.91 9.16 -11.45
C VAL A 148 -6.61 9.90 -12.75
N GLY A 149 -6.24 11.17 -12.64
CA GLY A 149 -6.18 12.03 -13.82
C GLY A 149 -7.57 12.19 -14.45
N LYS A 150 -7.74 11.67 -15.67
CA LYS A 150 -9.01 11.69 -16.41
C LYS A 150 -9.73 10.33 -16.40
N ASP A 151 -9.04 9.28 -15.99
CA ASP A 151 -9.59 7.93 -15.93
C ASP A 151 -10.42 7.73 -14.67
N LYS A 152 -11.54 7.02 -14.82
CA LYS A 152 -12.43 6.64 -13.74
C LYS A 152 -12.24 5.18 -13.39
N HIS A 153 -11.76 4.91 -12.19
CA HIS A 153 -11.61 3.60 -11.61
C HIS A 153 -12.85 3.26 -10.78
N VAL A 154 -13.42 2.12 -11.00
CA VAL A 154 -14.60 1.62 -10.28
C VAL A 154 -14.22 0.31 -9.61
N ILE A 155 -14.25 0.28 -8.29
CA ILE A 155 -14.00 -0.91 -7.50
C ILE A 155 -15.29 -1.26 -6.78
N SER A 156 -15.79 -2.48 -6.95
CA SER A 156 -16.93 -2.99 -6.21
C SER A 156 -16.57 -4.24 -5.43
N ARG A 157 -17.16 -4.37 -4.25
CA ARG A 157 -16.92 -5.51 -3.35
C ARG A 157 -18.24 -5.94 -2.72
N ALA A 158 -18.52 -7.25 -2.77
CA ALA A 158 -19.67 -7.86 -2.14
C ALA A 158 -19.24 -8.95 -1.16
N THR A 159 -19.89 -9.03 -0.03
CA THR A 159 -19.66 -10.09 0.98
C THR A 159 -20.98 -10.68 1.42
N THR A 160 -21.02 -12.02 1.43
CA THR A 160 -22.17 -12.80 1.88
C THR A 160 -21.70 -13.74 2.99
N VAL A 161 -22.47 -13.85 4.06
CA VAL A 161 -22.22 -14.81 5.15
C VAL A 161 -23.16 -16.00 4.97
N TYR A 162 -22.62 -17.19 5.08
CA TYR A 162 -23.37 -18.43 5.00
C TYR A 162 -22.93 -19.40 6.13
N THR A 163 -23.83 -20.27 6.52
CA THR A 163 -23.55 -21.30 7.51
C THR A 163 -22.81 -22.47 6.85
N LYS A 164 -21.59 -22.73 7.32
CA LYS A 164 -20.84 -23.91 6.86
C LYS A 164 -21.39 -25.16 7.52
N SER A 165 -21.46 -26.26 6.77
CA SER A 165 -21.78 -27.58 7.30
C SER A 165 -20.74 -28.01 8.32
N GLY A 166 -21.08 -27.94 9.59
CA GLY A 166 -20.22 -28.27 10.73
C GLY A 166 -20.59 -27.44 11.95
N LYS A 167 -20.39 -28.03 13.13
CA LYS A 167 -20.58 -27.32 14.38
C LYS A 167 -19.22 -27.21 15.06
N LYS A 168 -18.89 -26.06 15.58
CA LYS A 168 -17.78 -25.88 16.51
C LYS A 168 -18.40 -25.50 17.84
N ASP A 169 -18.10 -26.29 18.88
CA ASP A 169 -18.63 -26.08 20.22
C ASP A 169 -20.18 -26.06 20.30
N GLY A 170 -20.86 -26.76 19.34
CA GLY A 170 -22.32 -26.85 19.30
C GLY A 170 -23.02 -25.73 18.50
N GLU A 171 -22.31 -24.68 18.12
CA GLU A 171 -22.85 -23.56 17.32
C GLU A 171 -22.52 -23.69 15.84
N PRO A 172 -23.38 -23.16 14.94
CA PRO A 172 -23.09 -23.13 13.50
C PRO A 172 -21.90 -22.26 13.20
N VAL A 173 -20.98 -22.75 12.35
CA VAL A 173 -19.83 -21.96 11.90
C VAL A 173 -20.26 -21.07 10.75
N LEU A 174 -20.26 -19.76 10.97
CA LEU A 174 -20.48 -18.77 9.91
C LEU A 174 -19.20 -18.58 9.10
N GLN A 175 -19.31 -18.59 7.78
CA GLN A 175 -18.22 -18.32 6.86
C GLN A 175 -18.67 -17.25 5.86
N GLY A 176 -17.80 -16.26 5.61
CA GLY A 176 -18.06 -15.23 4.58
C GLY A 176 -17.34 -15.53 3.29
N ALA A 177 -18.03 -15.32 2.18
CA ALA A 177 -17.45 -15.20 0.86
C ALA A 177 -17.40 -13.72 0.46
N THR A 178 -16.30 -13.29 -0.12
CA THR A 178 -16.12 -11.91 -0.57
C THR A 178 -15.63 -11.93 -2.01
N ASP A 179 -16.35 -11.24 -2.89
CA ASP A 179 -16.00 -11.02 -4.29
C ASP A 179 -15.58 -9.59 -4.51
N VAL A 180 -14.72 -9.35 -5.51
CA VAL A 180 -14.26 -8.03 -5.89
C VAL A 180 -14.20 -7.91 -7.41
N CYS A 181 -14.67 -6.76 -7.93
CA CYS A 181 -14.52 -6.38 -9.33
C CYS A 181 -13.76 -5.06 -9.42
N TYR A 182 -12.93 -4.92 -10.46
CA TYR A 182 -12.19 -3.70 -10.72
C TYR A 182 -12.20 -3.35 -12.19
N LYS A 183 -12.77 -2.20 -12.53
CA LYS A 183 -12.88 -1.69 -13.90
C LYS A 183 -12.34 -0.29 -14.02
N VAL A 184 -11.72 0.01 -15.16
CA VAL A 184 -11.20 1.34 -15.49
C VAL A 184 -11.89 1.85 -16.73
N TYR A 185 -12.51 3.01 -16.62
CA TYR A 185 -13.14 3.76 -17.70
C TYR A 185 -12.16 4.86 -18.12
N LYS A 186 -11.56 4.71 -19.29
CA LYS A 186 -10.56 5.66 -19.81
C LYS A 186 -11.23 6.87 -20.46
N GLU A 187 -10.48 7.96 -20.62
CA GLU A 187 -10.96 9.18 -21.28
C GLU A 187 -11.43 8.94 -22.73
N ASP A 188 -10.84 8.00 -23.44
CA ASP A 188 -11.19 7.62 -24.80
C ASP A 188 -12.49 6.81 -24.90
N GLY A 189 -13.15 6.53 -23.79
CA GLY A 189 -14.38 5.74 -23.70
C GLY A 189 -14.16 4.22 -23.65
N THR A 190 -12.92 3.77 -23.67
CA THR A 190 -12.61 2.34 -23.51
C THR A 190 -12.80 1.90 -22.05
N VAL A 191 -13.28 0.68 -21.86
CA VAL A 191 -13.44 0.06 -20.55
C VAL A 191 -12.47 -1.11 -20.44
N GLU A 192 -11.57 -1.04 -19.47
CA GLU A 192 -10.64 -2.09 -19.16
C GLU A 192 -11.10 -2.82 -17.90
N ASP A 193 -11.35 -4.13 -18.00
CA ASP A 193 -11.72 -4.98 -16.87
C ASP A 193 -10.44 -5.61 -16.29
N LEU A 194 -10.07 -5.18 -15.11
CA LEU A 194 -8.88 -5.64 -14.36
C LEU A 194 -9.26 -6.70 -13.31
N THR A 195 -10.47 -7.22 -13.37
CA THR A 195 -10.93 -8.29 -12.47
C THR A 195 -10.27 -9.61 -12.86
N ALA A 196 -9.48 -10.17 -11.95
CA ALA A 196 -8.88 -11.49 -12.13
C ALA A 196 -9.83 -12.61 -11.68
N GLU A 197 -9.55 -13.85 -12.09
CA GLU A 197 -10.35 -15.03 -11.68
C GLU A 197 -10.36 -15.23 -10.15
N LYS A 198 -9.27 -14.91 -9.48
CA LYS A 198 -9.17 -15.00 -8.03
C LYS A 198 -9.20 -13.62 -7.40
N ARG A 199 -9.98 -13.49 -6.33
CA ARG A 199 -10.04 -12.26 -5.53
C ARG A 199 -8.66 -11.73 -5.14
N GLN A 200 -7.74 -12.63 -4.72
CA GLN A 200 -6.41 -12.24 -4.27
C GLN A 200 -5.59 -11.54 -5.36
N ASP A 201 -5.74 -11.98 -6.60
CA ASP A 201 -5.04 -11.41 -7.75
C ASP A 201 -5.62 -10.03 -8.09
N THR A 202 -6.97 -9.87 -8.05
CA THR A 202 -7.61 -8.55 -8.18
C THR A 202 -7.19 -7.60 -7.06
N ASP A 203 -7.15 -8.07 -5.81
CA ASP A 203 -6.67 -7.28 -4.66
C ASP A 203 -5.20 -6.87 -4.84
N GLN A 204 -4.38 -7.68 -5.52
CA GLN A 204 -2.99 -7.34 -5.85
C GLN A 204 -2.93 -6.23 -6.89
N VAL A 205 -3.71 -6.30 -7.97
CA VAL A 205 -3.79 -5.24 -8.99
C VAL A 205 -4.24 -3.91 -8.39
N ILE A 206 -5.24 -3.94 -7.49
CA ILE A 206 -5.69 -2.76 -6.76
C ILE A 206 -4.54 -2.16 -5.93
N ARG A 207 -3.78 -2.99 -5.21
CA ARG A 207 -2.62 -2.54 -4.42
C ARG A 207 -1.49 -1.97 -5.28
N GLN A 208 -1.24 -2.55 -6.44
CA GLN A 208 -0.28 -1.98 -7.39
C GLN A 208 -0.67 -0.56 -7.81
N LYS A 209 -1.96 -0.30 -8.00
CA LYS A 209 -2.44 1.01 -8.45
C LYS A 209 -2.58 2.04 -7.33
N PHE A 210 -3.07 1.64 -6.16
CA PHE A 210 -3.41 2.56 -5.07
C PHE A 210 -2.48 2.48 -3.85
N GLY A 211 -1.48 1.61 -3.91
CA GLY A 211 -0.58 1.36 -2.78
C GLY A 211 -1.18 0.41 -1.74
N THR A 212 -0.51 0.33 -0.60
CA THR A 212 -1.03 -0.42 0.56
C THR A 212 -2.04 0.42 1.34
N ILE A 213 -2.85 -0.22 2.19
CA ILE A 213 -3.76 0.51 3.08
C ILE A 213 -3.00 1.48 4.00
N GLU A 214 -1.80 1.10 4.45
CA GLU A 214 -0.96 1.94 5.29
C GLU A 214 -0.49 3.19 4.53
N ASP A 215 -0.15 3.06 3.25
CA ASP A 215 0.21 4.18 2.38
C ASP A 215 -1.01 5.10 2.18
N PHE A 216 -2.16 4.51 1.88
CA PHE A 216 -3.41 5.23 1.65
C PHE A 216 -3.87 6.01 2.89
N VAL A 217 -3.84 5.39 4.05
CA VAL A 217 -4.23 5.99 5.33
C VAL A 217 -3.25 7.09 5.76
N SER A 218 -1.96 6.94 5.48
CA SER A 218 -0.96 7.95 5.85
C SER A 218 -0.94 9.18 4.93
N THR A 219 -1.45 9.05 3.68
CA THR A 219 -1.37 10.13 2.69
C THR A 219 -2.72 10.78 2.39
N SER A 220 -3.80 10.02 2.42
CA SER A 220 -5.07 10.41 1.81
C SER A 220 -6.26 10.31 2.73
N MET A 221 -6.15 9.57 3.80
CA MET A 221 -7.22 9.36 4.76
C MET A 221 -6.65 9.35 6.18
N ALA A 222 -7.17 10.20 7.04
CA ALA A 222 -6.71 10.34 8.41
C ALA A 222 -7.79 9.86 9.41
N PRO A 223 -7.88 8.54 9.70
CA PRO A 223 -8.78 8.03 10.72
C PRO A 223 -8.44 8.61 12.09
N GLN A 224 -9.45 8.84 12.92
CA GLN A 224 -9.33 9.51 14.21
C GLN A 224 -8.21 8.96 15.11
N TRP A 225 -8.02 7.65 15.12
CA TRP A 225 -7.02 6.99 15.97
C TRP A 225 -5.64 6.86 15.33
N GLN A 226 -5.54 6.96 14.01
CA GLN A 226 -4.29 6.81 13.28
C GLN A 226 -3.61 8.14 12.96
N LEU A 227 -4.34 9.27 13.04
CA LEU A 227 -3.80 10.61 12.83
C LEU A 227 -2.61 10.90 13.78
N LEU A 228 -2.69 10.43 15.02
CA LEU A 228 -1.63 10.55 16.01
C LEU A 228 -0.59 9.42 15.92
N GLY A 229 -0.78 8.46 15.01
CA GLY A 229 0.11 7.30 14.86
C GLY A 229 1.55 7.71 14.61
N ILE A 230 1.80 8.69 13.74
CA ILE A 230 3.15 9.21 13.47
C ILE A 230 3.75 9.86 14.73
N ILE A 231 2.95 10.58 15.51
CA ILE A 231 3.42 11.27 16.72
C ILE A 231 3.76 10.26 17.81
N ASN A 232 2.92 9.25 17.98
CA ASN A 232 3.06 8.23 19.02
C ASN A 232 3.96 7.05 18.59
N ALA A 233 4.27 6.91 17.31
CA ALA A 233 5.12 5.85 16.79
C ALA A 233 6.54 5.92 17.33
N LYS A 234 7.17 4.78 17.52
CA LYS A 234 8.59 4.68 17.84
C LYS A 234 9.44 5.28 16.69
N ALA A 235 10.65 5.74 16.99
CA ALA A 235 11.54 6.36 16.00
C ALA A 235 11.73 5.53 14.74
N THR A 236 11.87 4.22 14.87
CA THR A 236 12.01 3.28 13.74
C THR A 236 10.76 3.18 12.88
N GLU A 237 9.58 3.26 13.48
CA GLU A 237 8.29 3.23 12.75
C GLU A 237 8.04 4.57 12.05
N ARG A 238 8.35 5.69 12.71
CA ARG A 238 8.32 7.02 12.08
C ARG A 238 9.23 7.09 10.87
N LEU A 239 10.46 6.55 10.98
CA LEU A 239 11.39 6.53 9.87
C LEU A 239 10.86 5.72 8.68
N LYS A 240 10.20 4.59 8.94
CA LYS A 240 9.55 3.80 7.89
C LYS A 240 8.40 4.54 7.21
N LEU A 241 7.54 5.21 7.99
CA LEU A 241 6.43 6.01 7.45
C LEU A 241 6.95 7.16 6.58
N ILE A 242 7.95 7.90 7.07
CA ILE A 242 8.62 8.97 6.32
C ILE A 242 9.29 8.40 5.07
N GLY A 243 9.96 7.26 5.21
CA GLY A 243 10.63 6.57 4.11
C GLY A 243 9.68 6.19 2.97
N ARG A 244 8.47 5.72 3.31
CA ARG A 244 7.42 5.44 2.32
C ARG A 244 6.90 6.72 1.66
N TYR A 245 6.68 7.78 2.44
CA TYR A 245 6.18 9.05 1.91
C TYR A 245 7.14 9.71 0.90
N PHE A 246 8.44 9.57 1.12
CA PHE A 246 9.49 10.11 0.24
C PHE A 246 10.06 9.08 -0.75
N ASP A 247 9.44 7.90 -0.90
CA ASP A 247 9.90 6.80 -1.76
C ASP A 247 11.36 6.35 -1.48
N ILE A 248 11.84 6.57 -0.24
CA ILE A 248 13.18 6.15 0.19
C ILE A 248 13.25 4.62 0.38
N ASP A 249 12.10 3.96 0.45
CA ASP A 249 12.00 2.52 0.68
C ASP A 249 12.69 1.68 -0.43
N ILE A 250 12.84 2.25 -1.62
CA ILE A 250 13.63 1.65 -2.72
C ILE A 250 15.07 1.31 -2.30
N PHE A 251 15.69 2.16 -1.49
CA PHE A 251 17.05 1.91 -0.98
C PHE A 251 17.07 0.76 0.03
N SER A 252 16.03 0.64 0.88
CA SER A 252 15.89 -0.47 1.82
C SER A 252 15.68 -1.79 1.11
N GLN A 253 14.93 -1.80 0.02
CA GLN A 253 14.70 -2.98 -0.81
C GLN A 253 15.97 -3.41 -1.53
N LYS A 254 16.71 -2.47 -2.13
CA LYS A 254 18.02 -2.74 -2.73
C LYS A 254 19.00 -3.32 -1.71
N HIS A 255 19.06 -2.72 -0.50
CA HIS A 255 19.91 -3.22 0.58
C HIS A 255 19.55 -4.65 0.96
N LYS A 256 18.26 -4.97 1.08
CA LYS A 256 17.79 -6.32 1.38
C LYS A 256 18.23 -7.32 0.32
N LEU A 257 18.03 -7.00 -0.96
CA LEU A 257 18.46 -7.84 -2.08
C LEU A 257 19.97 -8.09 -2.07
N ALA A 258 20.77 -7.02 -1.93
CA ALA A 258 22.22 -7.12 -1.87
C ALA A 258 22.69 -7.96 -0.68
N ASN A 259 22.07 -7.79 0.48
CA ASN A 259 22.41 -8.52 1.68
C ASN A 259 22.07 -10.02 1.58
N ASP A 260 20.95 -10.36 0.94
CA ASP A 260 20.54 -11.75 0.75
C ASP A 260 21.49 -12.46 -0.24
N GLU A 261 21.86 -11.80 -1.35
CA GLU A 261 22.86 -12.32 -2.30
C GLU A 261 24.24 -12.46 -1.64
N TRP A 262 24.68 -11.44 -0.89
CA TRP A 262 25.94 -11.50 -0.15
C TRP A 262 25.99 -12.66 0.85
N LYS A 263 24.90 -12.88 1.61
CA LYS A 263 24.80 -14.02 2.54
C LYS A 263 24.89 -15.36 1.80
N GLY A 264 24.26 -15.48 0.63
CA GLY A 264 24.33 -16.65 -0.22
C GLY A 264 25.77 -16.95 -0.67
N ILE A 265 26.46 -15.94 -1.20
CA ILE A 265 27.87 -16.07 -1.64
C ILE A 265 28.78 -16.41 -0.47
N LYS A 266 28.61 -15.71 0.66
CA LYS A 266 29.38 -15.98 1.90
C LYS A 266 29.15 -17.40 2.42
N GLY A 267 27.92 -17.92 2.31
CA GLY A 267 27.60 -19.31 2.66
C GLY A 267 28.34 -20.31 1.77
N GLN A 268 28.34 -20.05 0.45
CA GLN A 268 29.08 -20.89 -0.51
C GLN A 268 30.59 -20.85 -0.24
N LEU A 269 31.18 -19.67 -0.05
CA LEU A 269 32.60 -19.53 0.27
C LEU A 269 33.02 -20.33 1.53
N LYS A 270 32.18 -20.33 2.57
CA LYS A 270 32.43 -21.14 3.78
C LYS A 270 32.51 -22.66 3.51
N LEU A 271 31.80 -23.15 2.51
CA LEU A 271 31.89 -24.54 2.10
C LEU A 271 33.25 -24.87 1.44
N TYR A 272 33.84 -23.90 0.73
CA TYR A 272 35.14 -24.05 0.10
C TYR A 272 36.32 -23.79 1.07
N GLU A 273 36.17 -22.95 2.11
CA GLU A 273 37.24 -22.71 3.10
C GLU A 273 37.68 -23.98 3.84
N LYS A 274 36.84 -25.01 3.89
CA LYS A 274 37.13 -26.30 4.54
C LYS A 274 37.63 -27.38 3.57
N ARG A 275 37.67 -27.09 2.26
CA ARG A 275 38.15 -28.03 1.25
C ARG A 275 39.63 -27.84 1.04
N ASN A 276 40.37 -28.94 1.12
CA ASN A 276 41.79 -28.96 0.72
C ASN A 276 41.86 -29.42 -0.74
N PHE A 277 41.88 -28.46 -1.68
CA PHE A 277 41.87 -28.74 -3.12
C PHE A 277 43.11 -29.48 -3.57
N ASP A 278 44.23 -29.40 -2.82
CA ASP A 278 45.45 -30.17 -3.14
C ASP A 278 45.27 -31.67 -2.90
N LEU A 279 44.36 -32.09 -2.03
CA LEU A 279 43.99 -33.48 -1.78
C LEU A 279 42.91 -34.03 -2.72
N GLU A 280 42.22 -33.17 -3.46
CA GLU A 280 41.15 -33.57 -4.40
C GLU A 280 41.69 -33.68 -5.84
N LEU A 281 42.94 -33.28 -6.11
CA LEU A 281 43.59 -33.35 -7.42
C LEU A 281 44.49 -34.61 -7.61
N ASP A 282 44.72 -35.38 -6.54
CA ASP A 282 45.34 -36.69 -6.54
C ASP A 282 44.26 -37.82 -6.61
#